data_35e356c04b5cc18f4ec0560d2c8416f8
#
_entry.id   35e356c04b5cc18f4ec0560d2c8416f8
#
_cell.length_a   1.000
_cell.length_b   1.000
_cell.length_c   1.000
_cell.angle_alpha   90.00
_cell.angle_beta   90.00
_cell.angle_gamma   90.00
#
_symmetry.space_group_name_H-M   'P 1'
#
loop_
_entity.id
_entity.type
_entity.pdbx_description
1 polymer ?
#
loop_
_entity_poly.entity_id
_entity_poly.type
_entity_poly.pdbx_seq_one_letter_code
_entity_poly.pdbx_strand_id
1 'polypeptide(L)'
;MPKIFEYFGFIFYFYSNEHEPIHVHVLHGGKESIFELVMMNGDLIDINIREKKGCDSLTEKEKRTAEAFIRKYHKNIIDKWVKFFVMRQAIRCTNIKNKI
;
A
#
# COMPACT_ATOMS: atom_id res chain seq x y z
N MET A 1 0.24 -10.81 8.31
CA MET A 1 0.22 -9.75 7.30
C MET A 1 0.76 -8.46 7.93
N PRO A 2 1.92 -8.00 7.49
CA PRO A 2 2.51 -6.83 8.12
C PRO A 2 1.83 -5.55 7.68
N LYS A 3 1.31 -4.81 8.64
CA LYS A 3 0.83 -3.45 8.42
C LYS A 3 2.04 -2.55 8.21
N ILE A 4 1.94 -1.62 7.27
CA ILE A 4 3.02 -0.69 6.98
C ILE A 4 2.66 0.75 7.34
N PHE A 5 1.41 1.15 7.11
CA PHE A 5 0.92 2.48 7.46
C PHE A 5 -0.52 2.44 7.91
N GLU A 6 -0.87 3.38 8.78
CA GLU A 6 -2.25 3.73 9.09
C GLU A 6 -2.43 5.23 8.82
N TYR A 7 -3.54 5.57 8.16
CA TYR A 7 -3.84 6.95 7.79
C TYR A 7 -5.36 7.17 7.83
N PHE A 8 -5.83 7.83 8.88
CA PHE A 8 -7.26 8.19 9.04
C PHE A 8 -8.22 7.05 8.69
N GLY A 9 -8.02 5.90 9.33
CA GLY A 9 -8.86 4.72 9.12
C GLY A 9 -8.45 3.85 7.94
N PHE A 10 -7.57 4.32 7.08
CA PHE A 10 -6.98 3.50 6.03
C PHE A 10 -5.84 2.68 6.60
N ILE A 11 -5.83 1.38 6.32
CA ILE A 11 -4.75 0.48 6.73
C ILE A 11 -4.07 -0.03 5.48
N PHE A 12 -2.75 0.17 5.41
CA PHE A 12 -1.91 -0.27 4.29
C PHE A 12 -1.06 -1.43 4.78
N TYR A 13 -1.05 -2.53 4.04
CA TYR A 13 -0.30 -3.71 4.47
C TYR A 13 0.19 -4.54 3.29
N PHE A 14 1.18 -5.42 3.56
CA PHE A 14 1.68 -6.41 2.62
C PHE A 14 1.14 -7.79 2.98
N TYR A 15 1.04 -8.67 2.00
CA TYR A 15 0.90 -10.09 2.28
C TYR A 15 2.28 -10.71 2.46
N SER A 16 2.38 -11.77 3.26
CA SER A 16 3.66 -12.33 3.66
C SER A 16 4.38 -13.11 2.56
N ASN A 17 3.72 -13.47 1.50
CA ASN A 17 4.30 -14.27 0.41
C ASN A 17 4.26 -13.56 -0.94
N GLU A 18 4.28 -12.24 -0.92
CA GLU A 18 4.20 -11.47 -2.16
C GLU A 18 5.54 -11.35 -2.86
N HIS A 19 5.47 -11.14 -4.17
CA HIS A 19 6.60 -10.98 -5.07
C HIS A 19 6.48 -9.64 -5.80
N GLU A 20 7.46 -9.32 -6.63
CA GLU A 20 7.31 -8.21 -7.54
C GLU A 20 6.21 -8.50 -8.58
N PRO A 21 5.47 -7.48 -9.04
CA PRO A 21 5.66 -6.06 -8.71
C PRO A 21 5.21 -5.71 -7.30
N ILE A 22 5.74 -4.61 -6.78
CA ILE A 22 5.40 -4.14 -5.44
C ILE A 22 3.93 -3.75 -5.41
N HIS A 23 3.18 -4.31 -4.50
CA HIS A 23 1.78 -3.93 -4.32
C HIS A 23 1.40 -3.85 -2.86
N VAL A 24 0.41 -3.03 -2.60
CA VAL A 24 -0.06 -2.69 -1.26
C VAL A 24 -1.54 -3.00 -1.19
N HIS A 25 -1.95 -3.65 -0.13
CA HIS A 25 -3.36 -3.87 0.17
C HIS A 25 -3.84 -2.72 1.02
N VAL A 26 -4.98 -2.13 0.65
CA VAL A 26 -5.55 -1.00 1.38
C VAL A 26 -6.94 -1.38 1.86
N LEU A 27 -7.12 -1.31 3.17
CA LEU A 27 -8.37 -1.65 3.86
C LEU A 27 -8.97 -0.38 4.44
N HIS A 28 -10.26 -0.18 4.22
CA HIS A 28 -11.00 0.94 4.82
C HIS A 28 -12.48 0.57 4.96
N GLY A 29 -12.98 0.64 6.18
CA GLY A 29 -14.41 0.39 6.44
C GLY A 29 -14.89 -0.98 5.95
N GLY A 30 -14.09 -2.02 6.11
CA GLY A 30 -14.44 -3.36 5.66
C GLY A 30 -14.30 -3.61 4.17
N LYS A 31 -13.86 -2.60 3.41
CA LYS A 31 -13.62 -2.71 1.96
C LYS A 31 -12.12 -2.76 1.71
N GLU A 32 -11.71 -3.44 0.66
CA GLU A 32 -10.30 -3.62 0.36
C GLU A 32 -10.04 -3.60 -1.14
N SER A 33 -8.95 -2.96 -1.53
CA SER A 33 -8.46 -2.96 -2.91
C SER A 33 -6.93 -3.12 -2.90
N ILE A 34 -6.38 -3.55 -4.03
CA ILE A 34 -4.94 -3.79 -4.19
C ILE A 34 -4.37 -2.71 -5.10
N PHE A 35 -3.31 -2.07 -4.65
CA PHE A 35 -2.63 -0.99 -5.40
C PHE A 35 -1.25 -1.49 -5.81
N GLU A 36 -1.05 -1.67 -7.11
CA GLU A 36 0.21 -2.13 -7.67
C GLU A 36 1.02 -0.93 -8.13
N LEU A 37 2.25 -0.82 -7.61
CA LEU A 37 3.15 0.28 -7.96
C LEU A 37 3.93 -0.09 -9.22
N VAL A 38 3.75 0.72 -10.27
CA VAL A 38 4.50 0.54 -11.52
C VAL A 38 5.73 1.43 -11.46
N MET A 39 6.88 0.79 -11.37
CA MET A 39 8.17 1.48 -11.22
C MET A 39 8.98 1.39 -12.50
N MET A 40 9.72 2.45 -12.80
CA MET A 40 10.67 2.47 -13.90
C MET A 40 11.89 3.30 -13.50
N ASN A 41 13.06 2.68 -13.54
CA ASN A 41 14.34 3.34 -13.20
C ASN A 41 14.31 4.02 -11.82
N GLY A 42 13.61 3.39 -10.86
CA GLY A 42 13.50 3.91 -9.51
C GLY A 42 12.39 4.95 -9.31
N ASP A 43 11.69 5.32 -10.36
CA ASP A 43 10.59 6.28 -10.29
C ASP A 43 9.24 5.59 -10.33
N LEU A 44 8.29 6.09 -9.54
CA LEU A 44 6.91 5.64 -9.61
C LEU A 44 6.23 6.34 -10.79
N ILE A 45 5.88 5.55 -11.82
CA ILE A 45 5.26 6.10 -13.03
C ILE A 45 3.75 5.90 -13.08
N ASP A 46 3.22 4.93 -12.38
CA ASP A 46 1.78 4.67 -12.38
C ASP A 46 1.40 3.78 -11.20
N ILE A 47 0.11 3.72 -10.92
CA ILE A 47 -0.46 2.83 -9.91
C ILE A 47 -1.65 2.13 -10.55
N ASN A 48 -1.62 0.80 -10.59
CA ASN A 48 -2.73 -0.02 -11.04
C ASN A 48 -3.55 -0.47 -9.85
N ILE A 49 -4.86 -0.25 -9.90
CA ILE A 49 -5.76 -0.62 -8.81
C ILE A 49 -6.54 -1.86 -9.24
N ARG A 50 -6.51 -2.89 -8.40
CA ARG A 50 -7.21 -4.14 -8.64
C ARG A 50 -8.16 -4.45 -7.50
N GLU A 51 -9.23 -5.15 -7.82
CA GLU A 51 -10.15 -5.65 -6.82
C GLU A 51 -9.56 -6.88 -6.15
N LYS A 52 -9.79 -7.02 -4.85
CA LYS A 52 -9.44 -8.22 -4.13
C LYS A 52 -10.63 -9.17 -4.16
N LYS A 53 -10.40 -10.39 -4.61
CA LYS A 53 -11.45 -11.41 -4.68
C LYS A 53 -12.05 -11.67 -3.30
N GLY A 54 -13.37 -11.66 -3.22
CA GLY A 54 -14.10 -11.90 -1.97
C GLY A 54 -14.26 -10.66 -1.09
N CYS A 55 -13.83 -9.50 -1.55
CA CYS A 55 -13.97 -8.25 -0.80
C CYS A 55 -14.69 -7.21 -1.66
N ASP A 56 -15.44 -6.33 -1.00
CA ASP A 56 -15.96 -5.14 -1.66
C ASP A 56 -14.80 -4.19 -1.93
N SER A 57 -14.81 -3.56 -3.10
CA SER A 57 -13.79 -2.58 -3.47
C SER A 57 -13.97 -1.28 -2.70
N LEU A 58 -12.88 -0.57 -2.50
CA LEU A 58 -12.93 0.82 -2.04
C LEU A 58 -13.78 1.64 -3.01
N THR A 59 -14.46 2.67 -2.50
CA THR A 59 -15.17 3.62 -3.35
C THR A 59 -14.18 4.43 -4.17
N GLU A 60 -14.67 5.11 -5.21
CA GLU A 60 -13.80 5.96 -6.03
C GLU A 60 -13.11 7.04 -5.21
N LYS A 61 -13.81 7.63 -4.26
CA LYS A 61 -13.25 8.63 -3.36
C LYS A 61 -12.15 8.03 -2.47
N GLU A 62 -12.41 6.85 -1.91
CA GLU A 62 -11.43 6.15 -1.09
C GLU A 62 -10.20 5.76 -1.90
N LYS A 63 -10.38 5.30 -3.13
CA LYS A 63 -9.28 4.98 -4.04
C LYS A 63 -8.40 6.21 -4.29
N ARG A 64 -9.01 7.37 -4.53
CA ARG A 64 -8.25 8.60 -4.74
C ARG A 64 -7.44 8.99 -3.51
N THR A 65 -8.02 8.86 -2.33
CA THR A 65 -7.31 9.15 -1.08
C THR A 65 -6.14 8.20 -0.88
N ALA A 66 -6.37 6.90 -1.08
CA ALA A 66 -5.32 5.89 -0.94
C ALA A 66 -4.21 6.09 -1.98
N GLU A 67 -4.58 6.39 -3.22
CA GLU A 67 -3.59 6.62 -4.28
C GLU A 67 -2.73 7.84 -3.97
N ALA A 68 -3.32 8.94 -3.51
CA ALA A 68 -2.58 10.14 -3.13
C ALA A 68 -1.59 9.84 -1.99
N PHE A 69 -2.02 9.05 -1.01
CA PHE A 69 -1.15 8.62 0.07
C PHE A 69 0.04 7.79 -0.45
N ILE A 70 -0.25 6.82 -1.31
CA ILE A 70 0.79 5.95 -1.88
C ILE A 70 1.79 6.76 -2.70
N ARG A 71 1.32 7.72 -3.51
CA ARG A 71 2.21 8.57 -4.29
C ARG A 71 3.13 9.40 -3.41
N LYS A 72 2.61 9.94 -2.33
CA LYS A 72 3.42 10.74 -1.40
C LYS A 72 4.45 9.89 -0.67
N TYR A 73 4.06 8.70 -0.23
CA TYR A 73 4.90 7.87 0.62
C TYR A 73 5.51 6.66 -0.11
N HIS A 74 5.52 6.66 -1.45
CA HIS A 74 5.97 5.48 -2.20
C HIS A 74 7.41 5.07 -1.87
N LYS A 75 8.30 6.03 -1.62
CA LYS A 75 9.69 5.70 -1.25
C LYS A 75 9.76 4.97 0.08
N ASN A 76 8.94 5.39 1.04
CA ASN A 76 8.85 4.72 2.34
C ASN A 76 8.23 3.34 2.21
N ILE A 77 7.23 3.19 1.34
CA ILE A 77 6.59 1.90 1.07
C ILE A 77 7.61 0.94 0.45
N ILE A 78 8.37 1.40 -0.53
CA ILE A 78 9.40 0.58 -1.19
C ILE A 78 10.48 0.18 -0.18
N ASP A 79 10.92 1.11 0.67
CA ASP A 79 11.90 0.81 1.71
C ASP A 79 11.41 -0.28 2.65
N LYS A 80 10.15 -0.19 3.10
CA LYS A 80 9.55 -1.22 3.95
C LYS A 80 9.43 -2.55 3.22
N TRP A 81 9.09 -2.52 1.94
CA TRP A 81 8.99 -3.73 1.12
C TRP A 81 10.34 -4.44 1.00
N VAL A 82 11.40 -3.67 0.72
CA VAL A 82 12.76 -4.22 0.63
C VAL A 82 13.19 -4.82 1.96
N LYS A 83 12.97 -4.09 3.07
CA LYS A 83 13.32 -4.60 4.40
C LYS A 83 12.60 -5.88 4.72
N PHE A 84 11.32 -5.98 4.40
CA PHE A 84 10.52 -7.14 4.74
C PHE A 84 10.80 -8.35 3.83
N PHE A 85 10.75 -8.14 2.51
CA PHE A 85 10.81 -9.26 1.56
C PHE A 85 12.24 -9.63 1.14
N VAL A 86 13.13 -8.66 1.05
CA VAL A 86 14.51 -8.89 0.60
C VAL A 86 15.44 -9.12 1.79
N MET A 87 15.39 -8.22 2.77
CA MET A 87 16.29 -8.28 3.92
C MET A 87 15.78 -9.16 5.06
N ARG A 88 14.55 -9.63 4.95
CA ARG A 88 13.91 -10.50 5.95
C ARG A 88 13.89 -9.89 7.35
N GLN A 89 13.68 -8.58 7.43
CA GLN A 89 13.61 -7.84 8.68
C GLN A 89 12.17 -7.57 9.06
N ALA A 90 11.91 -7.47 10.36
CA ALA A 90 10.61 -7.00 10.84
C ALA A 90 10.46 -5.51 10.50
N ILE A 91 9.25 -5.11 10.17
CA ILE A 91 8.93 -3.71 9.86
C ILE A 91 7.89 -3.19 10.85
N ARG A 92 7.88 -1.88 11.03
CA ARG A 92 6.93 -1.21 11.91
C ARG A 92 5.85 -0.52 11.11
N CYS A 93 4.64 -0.51 11.67
CA CYS A 93 3.56 0.30 11.13
C CYS A 93 3.75 1.75 11.57
N THR A 94 3.68 2.67 10.61
CA THR A 94 3.76 4.10 10.88
C THR A 94 2.36 4.69 10.80
N ASN A 95 1.96 5.42 11.84
CA ASN A 95 0.66 6.09 11.86
C ASN A 95 0.84 7.53 11.41
N ILE A 96 0.25 7.89 10.28
CA ILE A 96 0.31 9.24 9.72
C ILE A 96 -0.93 10.00 10.17
N LYS A 97 -0.70 11.05 10.94
CA LYS A 97 -1.78 11.84 11.55
C LYS A 97 -2.05 13.17 10.87
N ASN A 98 -1.19 13.55 9.92
CA ASN A 98 -1.37 14.78 9.15
C ASN A 98 -1.97 14.45 7.79
N LYS A 99 -2.97 15.21 7.38
CA LYS A 99 -3.55 15.05 6.05
C LYS A 99 -2.57 15.47 4.97
N ILE A 100 -2.62 14.76 3.88
CA ILE A 100 -1.80 15.04 2.71
C ILE A 100 -2.50 16.02 1.76
#